data_08daa8fc7ca514455351ab56d48708de
#
_entry.id   08daa8fc7ca514455351ab56d48708de
#
_cell.length_a   1.000
_cell.length_b   1.000
_cell.length_c   1.000
_cell.angle_alpha   90.00
_cell.angle_beta   90.00
_cell.angle_gamma   90.00
#
_symmetry.space_group_name_H-M   'P 1'
#
loop_
_entity.id
_entity.type
_entity.pdbx_description
1 polymer ?
#
loop_
_entity_poly.entity_id
_entity_poly.type
_entity_poly.pdbx_seq_one_letter_code
_entity_poly.pdbx_strand_id
1 'polypeptide(L)'
;MADVPIARINIKELLNMLKNEKAFTLIEMLIVLLIISMLILLIVPNLTNKTKNVHAKGCTALVELVQSQVIAFHLDEGRLPNNLTELVNENYIKEEQLVCENNVTLKMDTDGNVYYDKQ
;
A
#
# COMPACT_ATOMS: atom_id res chain seq x y z
N MET A 1 -52.34 -18.20 -7.98
CA MET A 1 -52.09 -18.41 -7.07
C MET A 1 -50.96 -18.12 -6.66
N ALA A 2 -51.03 -17.35 -6.46
CA ALA A 2 -50.02 -16.72 -6.11
C ALA A 2 -49.40 -17.17 -4.94
N ASP A 3 -49.96 -18.00 -4.45
CA ASP A 3 -49.57 -18.40 -3.30
C ASP A 3 -48.71 -19.44 -3.33
N VAL A 4 -47.78 -19.42 -4.09
CA VAL A 4 -46.73 -20.37 -4.01
C VAL A 4 -45.99 -20.10 -2.72
N PRO A 5 -46.14 -20.90 -1.72
CA PRO A 5 -45.37 -20.72 -0.53
C PRO A 5 -43.88 -20.82 -0.89
N ILE A 6 -43.11 -20.03 -0.21
CA ILE A 6 -41.67 -20.02 -0.40
C ILE A 6 -41.09 -21.43 -0.31
N ALA A 7 -41.67 -22.28 0.52
CA ALA A 7 -41.26 -23.67 0.69
C ALA A 7 -41.45 -24.54 -0.56
N ARG A 8 -42.24 -24.09 -1.53
CA ARG A 8 -42.44 -24.84 -2.75
C ARG A 8 -41.58 -24.36 -3.93
N ILE A 9 -40.77 -23.39 -3.73
CA ILE A 9 -39.86 -22.98 -4.78
C ILE A 9 -38.86 -24.11 -5.03
N ASN A 10 -38.96 -24.68 -6.24
CA ASN A 10 -38.11 -25.78 -6.61
C ASN A 10 -36.69 -25.23 -6.84
N ILE A 11 -35.66 -25.99 -6.49
CA ILE A 11 -34.27 -25.61 -6.70
C ILE A 11 -34.00 -25.24 -8.17
N LYS A 12 -34.68 -25.94 -9.10
CA LYS A 12 -34.56 -25.61 -10.54
C LYS A 12 -35.08 -24.23 -10.88
N GLU A 13 -36.18 -23.81 -10.27
CA GLU A 13 -36.72 -22.45 -10.45
C GLU A 13 -35.79 -21.42 -9.84
N LEU A 14 -35.27 -21.69 -8.67
CA LEU A 14 -34.30 -20.81 -8.01
C LEU A 14 -33.04 -20.66 -8.87
N LEU A 15 -32.53 -21.76 -9.42
CA LEU A 15 -31.36 -21.73 -10.32
C LEU A 15 -31.66 -20.97 -11.63
N ASN A 16 -32.89 -21.11 -12.15
CA ASN A 16 -33.30 -20.36 -13.33
C ASN A 16 -33.45 -18.87 -13.05
N MET A 17 -33.93 -18.51 -11.86
CA MET A 17 -33.97 -17.11 -11.42
C MET A 17 -32.56 -16.55 -11.23
N LEU A 18 -31.64 -17.35 -10.72
CA LEU A 18 -30.24 -16.95 -10.58
C LEU A 18 -29.53 -16.82 -11.93
N LYS A 19 -30.00 -17.55 -12.95
CA LYS A 19 -29.46 -17.42 -14.30
C LYS A 19 -30.05 -16.22 -15.04
N ASN A 20 -31.14 -15.66 -14.56
CA ASN A 20 -31.72 -14.48 -15.16
C ASN A 20 -30.87 -13.26 -14.80
N GLU A 21 -30.33 -12.58 -15.77
CA GLU A 21 -29.41 -11.47 -15.60
C GLU A 21 -29.93 -10.38 -14.68
N LYS A 22 -31.24 -10.09 -14.73
CA LYS A 22 -31.84 -9.03 -13.91
C LYS A 22 -31.94 -9.39 -12.43
N ALA A 23 -32.30 -10.64 -12.10
CA ALA A 23 -32.34 -11.11 -10.71
C ALA A 23 -30.95 -11.33 -10.14
N PHE A 24 -30.01 -11.74 -11.00
CA PHE A 24 -28.65 -12.03 -10.63
C PHE A 24 -27.90 -10.76 -10.18
N THR A 25 -28.11 -9.66 -10.86
CA THR A 25 -27.36 -8.44 -10.55
C THR A 25 -27.68 -7.85 -9.18
N LEU A 26 -28.92 -7.88 -8.74
CA LEU A 26 -29.32 -7.24 -7.49
C LEU A 26 -28.86 -8.03 -6.26
N ILE A 27 -29.15 -9.32 -6.22
CA ILE A 27 -28.74 -10.20 -5.12
C ILE A 27 -27.23 -10.36 -5.09
N GLU A 28 -26.59 -10.49 -6.25
CA GLU A 28 -25.15 -10.66 -6.34
C GLU A 28 -24.42 -9.44 -5.77
N MET A 29 -24.86 -8.24 -6.13
CA MET A 29 -24.26 -7.01 -5.62
C MET A 29 -24.46 -6.85 -4.11
N LEU A 30 -25.62 -7.22 -3.59
CA LEU A 30 -25.88 -7.18 -2.16
C LEU A 30 -24.97 -8.14 -1.40
N ILE A 31 -24.78 -9.35 -1.90
CA ILE A 31 -23.92 -10.34 -1.26
C ILE A 31 -22.45 -9.88 -1.33
N VAL A 32 -22.02 -9.35 -2.45
CA VAL A 32 -20.66 -8.85 -2.62
C VAL A 32 -20.39 -7.70 -1.66
N LEU A 33 -21.32 -6.74 -1.55
CA LEU A 33 -21.17 -5.63 -0.60
C LEU A 33 -21.13 -6.12 0.85
N LEU A 34 -21.94 -7.12 1.20
CA LEU A 34 -21.94 -7.70 2.53
C LEU A 34 -20.60 -8.35 2.86
N ILE A 35 -20.07 -9.15 1.94
CA ILE A 35 -18.78 -9.83 2.12
C ILE A 35 -17.64 -8.82 2.25
N ILE A 36 -17.60 -7.82 1.39
CA ILE A 36 -16.58 -6.77 1.42
C ILE A 36 -16.65 -6.01 2.74
N SER A 37 -17.85 -5.64 3.19
CA SER A 37 -18.03 -4.95 4.47
C SER A 37 -17.53 -5.77 5.64
N MET A 38 -17.83 -7.07 5.66
CA MET A 38 -17.36 -7.97 6.70
C MET A 38 -15.84 -8.10 6.71
N LEU A 39 -15.22 -8.21 5.54
CA LEU A 39 -13.77 -8.30 5.41
C LEU A 39 -13.09 -7.01 5.87
N ILE A 40 -13.65 -5.85 5.54
CA ILE A 40 -13.11 -4.57 5.98
C ILE A 40 -13.13 -4.47 7.51
N LEU A 41 -14.23 -4.87 8.15
CA LEU A 41 -14.34 -4.86 9.60
C LEU A 41 -13.31 -5.76 10.30
N LEU A 42 -12.91 -6.86 9.65
CA LEU A 42 -11.87 -7.75 10.19
C LEU A 42 -10.46 -7.20 10.00
N ILE A 43 -10.23 -6.45 8.93
CA ILE A 43 -8.89 -5.95 8.56
C ILE A 43 -8.55 -4.65 9.29
N VAL A 44 -9.51 -3.74 9.45
CA VAL A 44 -9.28 -2.41 10.00
C VAL A 44 -8.64 -2.41 11.40
N PRO A 45 -9.06 -3.25 12.38
CA PRO A 45 -8.40 -3.24 13.69
C PRO A 45 -6.93 -3.66 13.65
N ASN A 46 -6.52 -4.49 12.69
CA ASN A 46 -5.14 -4.94 12.56
C ASN A 46 -4.27 -3.92 11.82
N LEU A 47 -4.87 -3.03 11.03
CA LEU A 47 -4.13 -2.06 10.25
C LEU A 47 -3.46 -1.00 11.13
N THR A 48 -4.10 -0.61 12.23
CA THR A 48 -3.57 0.41 13.13
C THR A 48 -2.27 -0.01 13.83
N ASN A 49 -2.13 -1.28 14.16
CA ASN A 49 -0.91 -1.81 14.76
C ASN A 49 0.21 -2.02 13.73
N LYS A 50 -0.16 -2.33 12.49
CA LYS A 50 0.80 -2.55 11.41
C LYS A 50 1.31 -1.26 10.79
N THR A 51 0.55 -0.15 10.91
CA THR A 51 0.98 1.12 10.35
C THR A 51 2.26 1.63 11.02
N LYS A 52 2.44 1.43 12.30
CA LYS A 52 3.68 1.79 12.98
C LYS A 52 4.89 1.04 12.43
N ASN A 53 4.72 -0.26 12.13
CA ASN A 53 5.78 -1.08 11.53
C ASN A 53 6.01 -0.74 10.05
N VAL A 54 4.97 -0.32 9.34
CA VAL A 54 5.07 0.12 7.94
C VAL A 54 5.85 1.43 7.85
N HIS A 55 5.65 2.36 8.79
CA HIS A 55 6.42 3.62 8.83
C HIS A 55 7.91 3.35 9.05
N ALA A 56 8.26 2.45 9.97
CA ALA A 56 9.64 2.06 10.19
C ALA A 56 10.24 1.37 8.95
N LYS A 57 9.48 0.49 8.30
CA LYS A 57 9.89 -0.18 7.07
C LYS A 57 9.97 0.79 5.89
N GLY A 58 9.08 1.77 5.83
CA GLY A 58 9.10 2.82 4.83
C GLY A 58 10.36 3.66 4.91
N CYS A 59 10.81 3.97 6.11
CA CYS A 59 12.06 4.70 6.32
C CYS A 59 13.27 3.87 5.88
N THR A 60 13.30 2.58 6.19
CA THR A 60 14.36 1.67 5.74
C THR A 60 14.38 1.57 4.21
N ALA A 61 13.22 1.43 3.58
CA ALA A 61 13.12 1.39 2.12
C ALA A 61 13.59 2.70 1.48
N LEU A 62 13.30 3.84 2.10
CA LEU A 62 13.76 5.13 1.64
C LEU A 62 15.28 5.26 1.76
N VAL A 63 15.87 4.75 2.84
CA VAL A 63 17.34 4.68 3.01
C VAL A 63 17.95 3.88 1.87
N GLU A 64 17.41 2.72 1.55
CA GLU A 64 17.91 1.87 0.47
C GLU A 64 17.79 2.56 -0.90
N LEU A 65 16.69 3.27 -1.13
CA LEU A 65 16.50 4.04 -2.36
C LEU A 65 17.56 5.13 -2.48
N VAL A 66 17.74 5.94 -1.45
CA VAL A 66 18.73 7.03 -1.45
C VAL A 66 20.14 6.46 -1.56
N GLN A 67 20.43 5.34 -0.87
CA GLN A 67 21.71 4.66 -0.98
C GLN A 67 22.01 4.23 -2.42
N SER A 68 21.02 3.71 -3.13
CA SER A 68 21.21 3.35 -4.54
C SER A 68 21.52 4.56 -5.41
N GLN A 69 20.96 5.72 -5.10
CA GLN A 69 21.23 6.96 -5.81
C GLN A 69 22.62 7.52 -5.49
N VAL A 70 23.12 7.33 -4.26
CA VAL A 70 24.50 7.65 -3.90
C VAL A 70 25.46 6.82 -4.75
N ILE A 71 25.18 5.53 -4.91
CA ILE A 71 25.98 4.63 -5.74
C ILE A 71 25.93 5.07 -7.20
N ALA A 72 24.76 5.42 -7.72
CA ALA A 72 24.61 5.91 -9.07
C ALA A 72 25.41 7.18 -9.31
N PHE A 73 25.36 8.13 -8.39
CA PHE A 73 26.17 9.36 -8.43
C PHE A 73 27.66 9.04 -8.46
N HIS A 74 28.11 8.12 -7.60
CA HIS A 74 29.51 7.71 -7.55
C HIS A 74 29.97 7.09 -8.86
N LEU A 75 29.13 6.29 -9.50
CA LEU A 75 29.44 5.69 -10.81
C LEU A 75 29.50 6.74 -11.92
N ASP A 76 28.62 7.74 -11.89
CA ASP A 76 28.56 8.77 -12.92
C ASP A 76 29.65 9.81 -12.76
N GLU A 77 29.92 10.26 -11.53
CA GLU A 77 30.85 11.35 -11.25
C GLU A 77 32.24 10.91 -10.81
N GLY A 78 32.42 9.64 -10.50
CA GLY A 78 33.70 9.09 -10.04
C GLY A 78 34.07 9.50 -8.62
N ARG A 79 33.15 10.12 -7.87
CA ARG A 79 33.34 10.56 -6.50
C ARG A 79 32.04 10.40 -5.71
N LEU A 80 32.13 10.37 -4.39
CA LEU A 80 30.96 10.39 -3.55
C LEU A 80 30.37 11.81 -3.48
N PRO A 81 29.05 11.96 -3.32
CA PRO A 81 28.48 13.28 -3.10
C PRO A 81 28.91 13.84 -1.74
N ASN A 82 29.02 15.15 -1.64
CA ASN A 82 29.44 15.81 -0.40
C ASN A 82 28.35 15.70 0.68
N ASN A 83 27.10 15.72 0.25
CA ASN A 83 25.94 15.57 1.14
C ASN A 83 24.73 15.10 0.31
N LEU A 84 23.64 14.78 0.98
CA LEU A 84 22.43 14.35 0.30
C LEU A 84 21.76 15.47 -0.49
N THR A 85 21.97 16.72 -0.11
CA THR A 85 21.47 17.89 -0.82
C THR A 85 22.05 17.99 -2.24
N GLU A 86 23.29 17.57 -2.41
CA GLU A 86 23.91 17.51 -3.74
C GLU A 86 23.14 16.57 -4.68
N LEU A 87 22.66 15.43 -4.17
CA LEU A 87 21.82 14.51 -4.93
C LEU A 87 20.50 15.15 -5.36
N VAL A 88 19.93 16.01 -4.54
CA VAL A 88 18.72 16.77 -4.88
C VAL A 88 19.02 17.77 -5.99
N ASN A 89 20.11 18.51 -5.85
CA ASN A 89 20.50 19.53 -6.81
C ASN A 89 20.83 18.93 -8.18
N GLU A 90 21.38 17.73 -8.21
CA GLU A 90 21.72 17.03 -9.45
C GLU A 90 20.57 16.14 -9.98
N ASN A 91 19.39 16.25 -9.39
CA ASN A 91 18.17 15.53 -9.78
C ASN A 91 18.22 14.00 -9.65
N TYR A 92 19.08 13.46 -8.79
CA TYR A 92 19.08 12.03 -8.49
C TYR A 92 17.96 11.64 -7.56
N ILE A 93 17.61 12.52 -6.62
CA ILE A 93 16.50 12.32 -5.68
C ILE A 93 15.70 13.61 -5.57
N LYS A 94 14.51 13.50 -4.99
CA LYS A 94 13.67 14.65 -4.66
C LYS A 94 13.89 15.05 -3.21
N GLU A 95 13.70 16.33 -2.91
CA GLU A 95 13.85 16.85 -1.56
C GLU A 95 12.95 16.12 -0.57
N GLU A 96 11.75 15.73 -1.00
CA GLU A 96 10.80 14.97 -0.19
C GLU A 96 11.33 13.61 0.23
N GLN A 97 12.26 13.04 -0.52
CA GLN A 97 12.86 11.74 -0.24
C GLN A 97 13.95 11.79 0.84
N LEU A 98 14.32 12.96 1.29
CA LEU A 98 15.28 13.12 2.39
C LEU A 98 14.65 13.00 3.77
N VAL A 99 13.34 13.02 3.86
CA VAL A 99 12.63 13.00 5.14
C VAL A 99 11.67 11.82 5.16
N CYS A 100 11.82 10.99 6.20
CA CYS A 100 10.85 9.92 6.46
C CYS A 100 9.61 10.50 7.14
N GLU A 101 8.56 9.70 7.26
CA GLU A 101 7.43 10.07 8.09
C GLU A 101 7.89 10.32 9.53
N ASN A 102 7.16 11.15 10.25
CA ASN A 102 7.51 11.64 11.60
C ASN A 102 8.72 12.60 11.63
N ASN A 103 9.00 13.26 10.50
CA ASN A 103 10.07 14.26 10.37
C ASN A 103 11.48 13.74 10.67
N VAL A 104 11.69 12.45 10.47
CA VAL A 104 13.03 11.86 10.61
C VAL A 104 13.81 12.13 9.33
N THR A 105 14.89 12.87 9.43
CA THR A 105 15.74 13.25 8.30
C THR A 105 16.80 12.19 8.06
N LEU A 106 17.02 11.84 6.79
CA LEU A 106 18.10 10.96 6.38
C LEU A 106 19.44 11.70 6.45
N LYS A 107 20.47 10.95 6.77
CA LYS A 107 21.85 11.47 6.86
C LYS A 107 22.78 10.55 6.07
N MET A 108 23.94 11.06 5.75
CA MET A 108 24.99 10.29 5.06
C MET A 108 26.31 10.49 5.80
N ASP A 109 27.04 9.41 5.98
CA ASP A 109 28.39 9.49 6.59
C ASP A 109 29.46 9.78 5.52
N THR A 110 30.70 9.90 5.95
CA THR A 110 31.84 10.20 5.07
C THR A 110 32.15 9.08 4.07
N ASP A 111 31.70 7.86 4.37
CA ASP A 111 31.89 6.70 3.49
C ASP A 111 30.76 6.55 2.47
N GLY A 112 29.77 7.43 2.51
CA GLY A 112 28.64 7.40 1.61
C GLY A 112 27.49 6.51 2.03
N ASN A 113 27.47 6.07 3.27
CA ASN A 113 26.37 5.25 3.82
C ASN A 113 25.23 6.14 4.30
N VAL A 114 24.04 5.84 3.83
CA VAL A 114 22.83 6.57 4.22
C VAL A 114 22.21 5.91 5.46
N TYR A 115 21.83 6.71 6.43
CA TYR A 115 21.24 6.24 7.68
C TYR A 115 20.24 7.25 8.23
N TYR A 116 19.51 6.85 9.26
CA TYR A 116 18.63 7.75 9.99
C TYR A 116 18.72 7.44 11.48
N ASP A 117 18.52 8.45 12.30
CA ASP A 117 18.51 8.27 13.74
C ASP A 117 17.16 7.72 14.19
N LYS A 118 17.16 6.56 14.82
CA LYS A 118 15.95 6.00 15.40
C LYS A 118 15.58 6.79 16.65
N GLN A 119 14.38 7.33 16.65
CA GLN A 119 13.82 7.96 17.84
C GLN A 119 13.20 6.92 18.77
#